data_b41fd4f19011f6e7931b735d9abfa177
#
_entry.id   b41fd4f19011f6e7931b735d9abfa177
#
_cell.length_a   1.000
_cell.length_b   1.000
_cell.length_c   1.000
_cell.angle_alpha   90.00
_cell.angle_beta   90.00
_cell.angle_gamma   90.00
#
_symmetry.space_group_name_H-M   'P 1'
#
loop_
_entity.id
_entity.type
_entity.pdbx_description
1 polymer ?
#
loop_
_entity_poly.entity_id
_entity_poly.type
_entity_poly.pdbx_seq_one_letter_code
_entity_poly.pdbx_strand_id
1 'polypeptide(L)'
;MMYNIIYIRRKSMPKKSIVLLPETEQILEQMGLQIKYARLRRKLPAELVAERAGISRATLVSIEKGASSVAIGCYAAVLHALNYMDKDLLQVAKDDELGRKLQDLDLPVRKRIRKE
;
A
#
# COMPACT_ATOMS: atom_id res chain seq x y z
N MET A 1 -13.08 4.13 -26.48
CA MET A 1 -12.70 4.42 -25.65
C MET A 1 -12.71 4.76 -25.38
N MET A 2 -13.28 4.50 -25.37
CA MET A 2 -13.20 4.95 -24.47
C MET A 2 -12.88 5.27 -24.11
N TYR A 3 -13.28 5.24 -24.19
CA TYR A 3 -12.97 5.81 -23.20
C TYR A 3 -12.80 6.50 -23.12
N ASN A 4 -13.43 6.26 -23.46
CA ASN A 4 -13.09 7.08 -22.80
C ASN A 4 -13.38 7.62 -22.61
N ILE A 5 -14.05 7.46 -22.63
CA ILE A 5 -14.08 8.07 -21.82
C ILE A 5 -14.15 8.04 -21.41
N ILE A 6 -14.57 7.61 -21.43
CA ILE A 6 -14.35 7.78 -20.41
C ILE A 6 -13.79 7.93 -20.35
N TYR A 7 -14.06 8.03 -20.38
CA TYR A 7 -13.33 8.49 -19.56
C TYR A 7 -13.16 9.19 -19.49
N ILE A 8 -13.55 9.20 -19.73
CA ILE A 8 -13.25 9.93 -19.12
C ILE A 8 -13.54 10.39 -18.79
N ARG A 9 -13.94 10.22 -18.45
CA ARG A 9 -13.93 10.68 -17.62
C ARG A 9 -13.70 10.59 -17.05
N ARG A 10 -13.87 10.19 -17.05
CA ARG A 10 -13.50 10.25 -16.10
C ARG A 10 -12.96 10.80 -15.91
N LYS A 11 -13.10 11.22 -16.03
CA LYS A 11 -12.61 11.84 -15.53
C LYS A 11 -12.52 12.27 -14.90
N SER A 12 -12.57 12.42 -14.95
CA SER A 12 -12.55 12.74 -14.04
C SER A 12 -12.93 12.49 -13.30
N MET A 13 -13.06 11.70 -13.28
CA MET A 13 -13.48 11.33 -12.33
C MET A 13 -12.88 11.16 -11.47
N PRO A 14 -13.08 11.59 -11.21
CA PRO A 14 -12.17 11.59 -10.22
C PRO A 14 -12.21 10.36 -9.53
N LYS A 15 -11.15 9.92 -9.16
CA LYS A 15 -11.09 8.86 -8.44
C LYS A 15 -11.51 9.11 -7.11
N LYS A 16 -12.36 8.31 -6.60
CA LYS A 16 -12.84 8.44 -5.31
C LYS A 16 -12.10 7.56 -4.40
N SER A 17 -11.75 7.99 -3.22
CA SER A 17 -11.21 7.15 -2.18
C SER A 17 -12.28 6.23 -1.69
N ILE A 18 -11.94 5.02 -1.35
CA ILE A 18 -12.90 4.14 -0.72
C ILE A 18 -13.11 4.58 0.71
N VAL A 19 -14.24 4.19 1.26
CA VAL A 19 -14.55 4.49 2.65
C VAL A 19 -14.11 3.32 3.50
N LEU A 20 -13.15 3.57 4.37
CA LEU A 20 -12.59 2.53 5.22
C LEU A 20 -13.20 2.59 6.61
N LEU A 21 -13.23 1.44 7.28
CA LEU A 21 -13.58 1.42 8.68
C LEU A 21 -12.55 2.20 9.48
N PRO A 22 -12.98 2.83 10.59
CA PRO A 22 -12.02 3.61 11.38
C PRO A 22 -10.82 2.80 11.84
N GLU A 23 -10.99 1.52 12.17
CA GLU A 23 -9.87 0.70 12.57
C GLU A 23 -8.85 0.54 11.46
N THR A 24 -9.34 0.36 10.24
CA THR A 24 -8.46 0.21 9.11
C THR A 24 -7.73 1.51 8.80
N GLU A 25 -8.44 2.63 8.93
CA GLU A 25 -7.80 3.92 8.75
C GLU A 25 -6.68 4.13 9.74
N GLN A 26 -6.92 3.71 11.00
CA GLN A 26 -5.88 3.87 12.02
C GLN A 26 -4.65 3.02 11.73
N ILE A 27 -4.86 1.85 11.15
CA ILE A 27 -3.73 1.01 10.74
C ILE A 27 -2.89 1.72 9.69
N LEU A 28 -3.54 2.32 8.70
CA LEU A 28 -2.81 3.05 7.66
C LEU A 28 -2.13 4.29 8.21
N GLU A 29 -2.78 5.00 9.14
CA GLU A 29 -2.17 6.15 9.77
C GLU A 29 -0.93 5.75 10.55
N GLN A 30 -1.02 4.63 11.26
CA GLN A 30 0.12 4.11 11.99
C GLN A 30 1.26 3.76 11.05
N MET A 31 0.95 3.13 9.93
CA MET A 31 1.97 2.79 8.96
C MET A 31 2.63 4.05 8.39
N GLY A 32 1.80 5.05 8.07
CA GLY A 32 2.35 6.30 7.55
C GLY A 32 3.27 6.99 8.54
N LEU A 33 2.88 6.96 9.81
CA LEU A 33 3.70 7.56 10.85
C LEU A 33 5.03 6.81 10.98
N GLN A 34 4.99 5.50 10.89
CA GLN A 34 6.21 4.70 10.94
C GLN A 34 7.14 5.02 9.78
N ILE A 35 6.58 5.24 8.61
CA ILE A 35 7.37 5.64 7.44
C ILE A 35 8.02 7.00 7.70
N LYS A 36 7.24 7.93 8.25
CA LYS A 36 7.76 9.25 8.54
C LYS A 36 8.94 9.16 9.51
N TYR A 37 8.78 8.39 10.57
CA TYR A 37 9.85 8.25 11.56
C TYR A 37 11.06 7.54 10.97
N ALA A 38 10.86 6.58 10.08
CA ALA A 38 11.98 5.94 9.42
C ALA A 38 12.79 6.94 8.61
N ARG A 39 12.09 7.86 7.93
CA ARG A 39 12.77 8.92 7.19
C ARG A 39 13.52 9.85 8.14
N LEU A 40 12.86 10.25 9.22
CA LEU A 40 13.47 11.19 10.16
C LEU A 40 14.68 10.60 10.85
N ARG A 41 14.62 9.32 11.21
CA ARG A 41 15.76 8.67 11.84
C ARG A 41 16.99 8.64 10.93
N ARG A 42 16.75 8.64 9.61
CA ARG A 42 17.82 8.67 8.62
C ARG A 42 18.22 10.10 8.26
N LYS A 43 17.56 11.09 8.89
CA LYS A 43 17.84 12.50 8.66
C LYS A 43 17.74 12.87 7.18
N LEU A 44 16.76 12.28 6.50
CA LEU A 44 16.54 12.56 5.10
C LEU A 44 15.47 13.63 4.93
N PRO A 45 15.75 14.68 4.15
CA PRO A 45 14.71 15.67 3.88
C PRO A 45 13.58 15.07 3.04
N ALA A 46 12.37 15.57 3.26
CA ALA A 46 11.24 15.06 2.52
C ALA A 46 11.41 15.21 1.01
N GLU A 47 11.98 16.35 0.59
CA GLU A 47 12.18 16.56 -0.85
C GLU A 47 13.06 15.49 -1.47
N LEU A 48 14.09 15.09 -0.75
CA LEU A 48 15.02 14.10 -1.27
C LEU A 48 14.35 12.74 -1.41
N VAL A 49 13.59 12.35 -0.39
CA VAL A 49 12.90 11.06 -0.45
C VAL A 49 11.85 11.06 -1.55
N ALA A 50 11.09 12.16 -1.68
CA ALA A 50 10.10 12.25 -2.75
C ALA A 50 10.77 12.15 -4.12
N GLU A 51 11.89 12.83 -4.28
CA GLU A 51 12.60 12.79 -5.55
C GLU A 51 13.07 11.37 -5.87
N ARG A 52 13.66 10.70 -4.89
CA ARG A 52 14.15 9.33 -5.10
C ARG A 52 13.03 8.36 -5.38
N ALA A 53 11.87 8.59 -4.77
CA ALA A 53 10.71 7.74 -5.00
C ALA A 53 9.97 8.08 -6.29
N GLY A 54 10.32 9.20 -6.93
CA GLY A 54 9.65 9.60 -8.16
C GLY A 54 8.26 10.14 -7.95
N ILE A 55 7.98 10.74 -6.79
CA ILE A 55 6.67 11.28 -6.47
C ILE A 55 6.81 12.74 -6.04
N SER A 56 5.68 13.43 -5.97
CA SER A 56 5.68 14.81 -5.51
C SER A 56 5.82 14.86 -4.00
N ARG A 57 6.25 16.02 -3.50
CA ARG A 57 6.32 16.24 -2.09
C ARG A 57 4.94 16.10 -1.44
N ALA A 58 3.91 16.56 -2.12
CA ALA A 58 2.55 16.46 -1.61
C ALA A 58 2.12 15.00 -1.46
N THR A 59 2.51 14.16 -2.41
CA THR A 59 2.19 12.74 -2.31
C THR A 59 2.91 12.12 -1.12
N LEU A 60 4.16 12.50 -0.87
CA LEU A 60 4.87 11.99 0.29
C LEU A 60 4.19 12.41 1.59
N VAL A 61 3.70 13.65 1.66
CA VAL A 61 2.98 14.10 2.84
C VAL A 61 1.75 13.21 3.06
N SER A 62 1.03 12.90 1.99
CA SER A 62 -0.14 12.03 2.10
C SER A 62 0.23 10.63 2.57
N ILE A 63 1.33 10.09 2.07
CA ILE A 63 1.82 8.77 2.49
C ILE A 63 2.14 8.77 3.98
N GLU A 64 2.79 9.82 4.45
CA GLU A 64 3.18 9.88 5.86
C GLU A 64 1.98 10.10 6.77
N LYS A 65 0.84 10.48 6.20
CA LYS A 65 -0.41 10.56 6.94
C LYS A 65 -1.23 9.27 6.79
N GLY A 66 -0.76 8.34 6.00
CA GLY A 66 -1.45 7.07 5.80
C GLY A 66 -2.67 7.16 4.92
N ALA A 67 -2.64 8.06 3.93
CA ALA A 67 -3.79 8.28 3.07
C ALA A 67 -4.12 7.03 2.26
N SER A 68 -5.39 6.64 2.25
CA SER A 68 -5.84 5.48 1.50
C SER A 68 -5.99 5.76 0.01
N SER A 69 -5.97 7.03 -0.37
CA SER A 69 -6.14 7.39 -1.77
C SER A 69 -4.86 7.31 -2.58
N VAL A 70 -3.73 7.07 -1.92
CA VAL A 70 -2.45 6.96 -2.62
C VAL A 70 -2.23 5.51 -3.01
N ALA A 71 -1.77 5.28 -4.23
CA ALA A 71 -1.54 3.92 -4.71
C ALA A 71 -0.46 3.24 -3.89
N ILE A 72 -0.61 1.95 -3.68
CA ILE A 72 0.37 1.20 -2.91
C ILE A 72 1.74 1.23 -3.56
N GLY A 73 1.80 1.36 -4.89
CA GLY A 73 3.08 1.49 -5.56
C GLY A 73 3.87 2.70 -5.10
N CYS A 74 3.18 3.78 -4.78
CA CYS A 74 3.86 4.97 -4.27
C CYS A 74 4.41 4.73 -2.87
N TYR A 75 3.65 4.02 -2.03
CA TYR A 75 4.15 3.61 -0.73
C TYR A 75 5.40 2.74 -0.88
N ALA A 76 5.34 1.79 -1.81
CA ALA A 76 6.49 0.92 -2.03
C ALA A 76 7.72 1.70 -2.49
N ALA A 77 7.52 2.69 -3.36
CA ALA A 77 8.63 3.50 -3.85
C ALA A 77 9.29 4.28 -2.72
N VAL A 78 8.48 4.82 -1.80
CA VAL A 78 9.03 5.54 -0.65
C VAL A 78 9.81 4.60 0.24
N LEU A 79 9.25 3.41 0.51
CA LEU A 79 9.95 2.43 1.33
C LEU A 79 11.27 2.01 0.69
N HIS A 80 11.27 1.86 -0.63
CA HIS A 80 12.51 1.53 -1.33
C HIS A 80 13.55 2.62 -1.15
N ALA A 81 13.11 3.88 -1.17
CA ALA A 81 14.02 5.00 -0.96
C ALA A 81 14.56 5.06 0.47
N LEU A 82 13.95 4.31 1.38
CA LEU A 82 14.39 4.24 2.77
C LEU A 82 15.16 2.94 3.00
N ASN A 83 16.23 2.76 2.25
CA ASN A 83 17.13 1.61 2.39
C ASN A 83 16.44 0.28 2.11
N TYR A 84 15.64 0.27 1.05
CA TYR A 84 15.02 -0.97 0.58
C TYR A 84 14.04 -1.58 1.58
N MET A 85 13.34 -0.73 2.35
CA MET A 85 12.33 -1.24 3.27
C MET A 85 11.08 -1.74 2.55
N ASP A 86 11.02 -1.58 1.23
CA ASP A 86 9.92 -2.18 0.48
C ASP A 86 9.87 -3.69 0.64
N LYS A 87 10.98 -4.32 1.04
CA LYS A 87 10.94 -5.75 1.32
C LYS A 87 10.02 -6.11 2.45
N ASP A 88 9.73 -5.15 3.34
CA ASP A 88 8.79 -5.40 4.43
C ASP A 88 7.40 -5.73 3.91
N LEU A 89 7.08 -5.30 2.69
CA LEU A 89 5.77 -5.60 2.12
C LEU A 89 5.59 -7.10 1.87
N LEU A 90 6.68 -7.83 1.78
CA LEU A 90 6.59 -9.28 1.61
C LEU A 90 6.06 -9.98 2.86
N GLN A 91 6.01 -9.27 3.98
CA GLN A 91 5.45 -9.85 5.21
C GLN A 91 3.93 -9.79 5.24
N VAL A 92 3.33 -8.96 4.40
CA VAL A 92 1.89 -8.79 4.40
C VAL A 92 1.24 -10.12 4.01
N ALA A 93 0.34 -10.62 4.84
CA ALA A 93 -0.41 -11.85 4.65
C ALA A 93 0.46 -13.10 4.55
N LYS A 94 1.76 -12.96 4.81
CA LYS A 94 2.67 -14.11 4.67
C LYS A 94 2.39 -15.18 5.71
N ASP A 95 2.09 -14.76 6.92
CA ASP A 95 1.97 -15.70 8.02
C ASP A 95 0.53 -16.03 8.34
N ASP A 96 -0.25 -16.31 7.38
CA ASP A 96 -1.68 -16.50 7.43
C ASP A 96 -2.08 -17.73 8.24
N GLU A 97 -1.98 -17.64 9.55
CA GLU A 97 -2.24 -18.78 10.43
C GLU A 97 -3.66 -19.30 10.32
N LEU A 98 -4.62 -18.39 10.32
CA LEU A 98 -6.01 -18.81 10.21
C LEU A 98 -6.26 -19.50 8.87
N GLY A 99 -5.74 -18.94 7.81
CA GLY A 99 -5.92 -19.52 6.47
C GLY A 99 -5.32 -20.91 6.40
N ARG A 100 -4.16 -21.11 7.01
CA ARG A 100 -3.55 -22.44 7.03
C ARG A 100 -4.40 -23.43 7.78
N LYS A 101 -4.98 -23.02 8.91
CA LYS A 101 -5.85 -23.91 9.65
C LYS A 101 -7.09 -24.25 8.85
N LEU A 102 -7.67 -23.27 8.18
CA LEU A 102 -8.82 -23.54 7.34
C LEU A 102 -8.45 -24.46 6.18
N GLN A 103 -7.28 -24.28 5.62
CA GLN A 103 -6.80 -25.14 4.57
C GLN A 103 -6.63 -26.58 5.04
N ASP A 104 -6.09 -26.76 6.23
CA ASP A 104 -5.90 -28.10 6.77
C ASP A 104 -7.23 -28.82 6.95
N LEU A 105 -8.25 -28.12 7.39
CA LEU A 105 -9.55 -28.70 7.56
C LEU A 105 -10.21 -29.10 6.24
N ASP A 106 -9.85 -28.41 5.19
CA ASP A 106 -10.47 -28.60 3.88
C ASP A 106 -9.52 -29.23 2.88
N LEU A 107 -8.50 -29.89 3.39
CA LEU A 107 -7.42 -30.38 2.57
C LEU A 107 -7.83 -31.24 1.38
N PRO A 108 -8.73 -32.23 1.53
CA PRO A 108 -9.08 -33.07 0.39
C PRO A 108 -9.68 -32.27 -0.78
N VAL A 109 -10.50 -31.29 -0.44
CA VAL A 109 -11.11 -30.46 -1.47
C VAL A 109 -10.06 -29.59 -2.12
N ARG A 110 -9.15 -29.06 -1.32
CA ARG A 110 -8.13 -28.19 -1.84
C ARG A 110 -7.20 -28.88 -2.79
N LYS A 111 -6.87 -30.09 -2.54
CA LYS A 111 -5.98 -30.80 -3.44
C LYS A 111 -6.54 -30.88 -4.83
N ARG A 112 -7.84 -31.13 -4.93
CA ARG A 112 -8.45 -31.18 -6.23
C ARG A 112 -8.39 -29.83 -6.93
N ILE A 113 -8.63 -28.80 -6.18
CA ILE A 113 -8.63 -27.47 -6.75
C ILE A 113 -7.24 -27.09 -7.23
N ARG A 114 -6.25 -27.49 -6.49
CA ARG A 114 -4.92 -27.13 -6.85
C ARG A 114 -4.42 -27.77 -8.10
N LYS A 115 -5.06 -28.81 -8.50
CA LYS A 115 -4.65 -29.44 -9.70
C LYS A 115 -4.90 -28.62 -10.92
N GLU A 116 -5.67 -27.62 -10.77
CA GLU A 116 -5.97 -26.83 -11.89
C GLU A 116 -4.93 -25.90 -12.21
#